data_febb2c564b4a811d72020880aee3f256
#
_entry.id   febb2c564b4a811d72020880aee3f256
#
_cell.length_a   1.000
_cell.length_b   1.000
_cell.length_c   1.000
_cell.angle_alpha   90.00
_cell.angle_beta   90.00
_cell.angle_gamma   90.00
#
_symmetry.space_group_name_H-M   'P 1'
#
loop_
_entity.id
_entity.type
_entity.pdbx_description
1 polymer ?
#
loop_
_entity_poly.entity_id
_entity_poly.type
_entity_poly.pdbx_seq_one_letter_code
_entity_poly.pdbx_strand_id
1 'polypeptide(L)'
;MLRIAIVEDDDQEAKVLNDCLNKYAQEHKSVFSIQRFSDGAAFLSAEKAVFDLVFMDVEMPFMDGLKTAEKLREKDSQTVLVFVTKLFQYAVNGYEYNAADYIIKPIRFASFSLKMEKIEKKCQRDTEKYIQLKYSGGFRRLPLSALSYVELQGHRIVYHTDDGELVYYGNGKQVEETLPPDEFFRCNSGYFVNLQRVTGLDGFTVFLGDTELLVSHSRKKAFVETLHTYFTQKRA
;
A
#
# COMPACT_ATOMS: atom_id res chain seq x y z
N MET A 1 0.06 -6.40 -5.77
CA MET A 1 1.08 -6.21 -6.84
C MET A 1 1.81 -4.91 -6.54
N LEU A 2 3.14 -4.92 -6.45
CA LEU A 2 3.96 -3.72 -6.19
C LEU A 2 4.52 -3.20 -7.53
N ARG A 3 4.32 -1.91 -7.81
CA ARG A 3 4.81 -1.26 -9.04
C ARG A 3 6.18 -0.66 -8.77
N ILE A 4 7.19 -1.14 -9.48
CA ILE A 4 8.59 -0.81 -9.23
C ILE A 4 9.16 -0.09 -10.45
N ALA A 5 9.78 1.07 -10.24
CA ALA A 5 10.64 1.71 -11.23
C ALA A 5 12.11 1.38 -10.93
N ILE A 6 12.87 1.09 -11.99
CA ILE A 6 14.34 1.04 -11.98
C ILE A 6 14.83 2.19 -12.85
N VAL A 7 15.53 3.16 -12.26
CA VAL A 7 16.12 4.30 -12.97
C VAL A 7 17.63 4.09 -12.97
N GLU A 8 18.14 3.62 -14.10
CA GLU A 8 19.51 3.11 -14.26
C GLU A 8 19.93 3.19 -15.74
N ASP A 9 20.98 3.86 -16.06
CA ASP A 9 21.48 4.03 -17.43
C ASP A 9 22.27 2.83 -17.94
N ASP A 10 22.97 2.11 -17.05
CA ASP A 10 23.73 0.90 -17.43
C ASP A 10 22.78 -0.32 -17.56
N ASP A 11 22.75 -0.92 -18.77
CA ASP A 11 21.90 -2.08 -19.08
C ASP A 11 22.25 -3.32 -18.24
N GLN A 12 23.54 -3.51 -17.94
CA GLN A 12 23.99 -4.69 -17.19
C GLN A 12 23.62 -4.55 -15.70
N GLU A 13 23.81 -3.36 -15.13
CA GLU A 13 23.46 -3.08 -13.73
C GLU A 13 21.95 -3.10 -13.51
N ALA A 14 21.17 -2.53 -14.45
CA ALA A 14 19.71 -2.64 -14.42
C ALA A 14 19.24 -4.10 -14.49
N LYS A 15 19.88 -4.92 -15.33
CA LYS A 15 19.58 -6.35 -15.43
C LYS A 15 19.89 -7.09 -14.12
N VAL A 16 21.02 -6.84 -13.50
CA VAL A 16 21.38 -7.46 -12.21
C VAL A 16 20.33 -7.14 -11.14
N LEU A 17 19.88 -5.88 -11.04
CA LEU A 17 18.85 -5.49 -10.11
C LEU A 17 17.51 -6.16 -10.42
N ASN A 18 17.11 -6.19 -11.69
CA ASN A 18 15.88 -6.85 -12.14
C ASN A 18 15.91 -8.37 -11.84
N ASP A 19 17.05 -9.03 -12.05
CA ASP A 19 17.21 -10.46 -11.74
C ASP A 19 17.11 -10.71 -10.23
N CYS A 20 17.67 -9.83 -9.40
CA CYS A 20 17.53 -9.89 -7.94
C CYS A 20 16.06 -9.71 -7.50
N LEU A 21 15.32 -8.77 -8.09
CA LEU A 21 13.90 -8.54 -7.82
C LEU A 21 13.05 -9.76 -8.20
N ASN A 22 13.28 -10.33 -9.39
CA ASN A 22 12.55 -11.51 -9.86
C ASN A 22 12.82 -12.73 -8.97
N LYS A 23 14.07 -12.95 -8.58
CA LYS A 23 14.45 -14.03 -7.67
C LYS A 23 13.79 -13.85 -6.30
N TYR A 24 13.82 -12.64 -5.74
CA TYR A 24 13.16 -12.32 -4.49
C TYR A 24 11.64 -12.59 -4.58
N ALA A 25 11.00 -12.13 -5.65
CA ALA A 25 9.57 -12.35 -5.88
C ALA A 25 9.20 -13.85 -5.89
N GLN A 26 10.02 -14.69 -6.52
CA GLN A 26 9.82 -16.14 -6.52
C GLN A 26 9.97 -16.76 -5.12
N GLU A 27 11.01 -16.38 -4.37
CA GLU A 27 11.26 -16.93 -3.03
C GLU A 27 10.20 -16.51 -2.01
N HIS A 28 9.68 -15.27 -2.11
CA HIS A 28 8.73 -14.68 -1.16
C HIS A 28 7.27 -14.67 -1.65
N LYS A 29 6.98 -15.24 -2.84
CA LYS A 29 5.65 -15.22 -3.48
C LYS A 29 5.07 -13.82 -3.66
N SER A 30 5.93 -12.82 -3.83
CA SER A 30 5.56 -11.44 -4.10
C SER A 30 5.25 -11.25 -5.60
N VAL A 31 4.40 -10.28 -5.94
CA VAL A 31 4.05 -9.95 -7.32
C VAL A 31 4.51 -8.54 -7.62
N PHE A 32 5.43 -8.39 -8.56
CA PHE A 32 6.01 -7.12 -8.98
C PHE A 32 5.66 -6.80 -10.44
N SER A 33 5.39 -5.52 -10.70
CA SER A 33 5.35 -4.94 -12.04
C SER A 33 6.55 -3.99 -12.15
N ILE A 34 7.55 -4.36 -12.95
CA ILE A 34 8.83 -3.65 -13.02
C ILE A 34 8.92 -2.88 -14.34
N GLN A 35 9.20 -1.59 -14.26
CA GLN A 35 9.47 -0.73 -15.41
C GLN A 35 10.84 -0.08 -15.26
N ARG A 36 11.66 -0.13 -16.33
CA ARG A 36 12.97 0.52 -16.37
C ARG A 36 12.91 1.85 -17.10
N PHE A 37 13.73 2.79 -16.63
CA PHE A 37 14.05 4.08 -17.25
C PHE A 37 15.56 4.23 -17.35
N SER A 38 16.04 4.70 -18.49
CA SER A 38 17.48 4.89 -18.74
C SER A 38 18.06 6.16 -18.13
N ASP A 39 17.21 7.07 -17.66
CA ASP A 39 17.62 8.34 -17.05
C ASP A 39 16.51 8.97 -16.23
N GLY A 40 16.86 9.97 -15.40
CA GLY A 40 15.94 10.68 -14.54
C GLY A 40 14.88 11.50 -15.29
N ALA A 41 15.19 12.01 -16.48
CA ALA A 41 14.24 12.81 -17.26
C ALA A 41 13.14 11.92 -17.85
N ALA A 42 13.51 10.75 -18.39
CA ALA A 42 12.54 9.75 -18.85
C ALA A 42 11.61 9.30 -17.73
N PHE A 43 12.16 9.05 -16.52
CA PHE A 43 11.37 8.69 -15.35
C PHE A 43 10.38 9.81 -14.95
N LEU A 44 10.85 11.05 -14.84
CA LEU A 44 10.00 12.19 -14.43
C LEU A 44 8.95 12.57 -15.48
N SER A 45 9.16 12.21 -16.74
CA SER A 45 8.22 12.44 -17.84
C SER A 45 7.12 11.40 -17.92
N ALA A 46 7.20 10.29 -17.18
CA ALA A 46 6.20 9.24 -17.13
C ALA A 46 4.99 9.67 -16.23
N GLU A 47 4.33 10.78 -16.61
CA GLU A 47 3.30 11.49 -15.78
C GLU A 47 2.10 10.64 -15.35
N LYS A 48 1.84 9.50 -15.97
CA LYS A 48 0.72 8.61 -15.67
C LYS A 48 1.11 7.36 -14.88
N ALA A 49 2.41 7.09 -14.72
CA ALA A 49 2.88 5.90 -14.04
C ALA A 49 3.05 6.19 -12.55
N VAL A 50 2.18 5.60 -11.74
CA VAL A 50 2.31 5.65 -10.27
C VAL A 50 3.14 4.47 -9.84
N PHE A 51 4.27 4.72 -9.20
CA PHE A 51 5.15 3.68 -8.65
C PHE A 51 5.06 3.66 -7.12
N ASP A 52 5.10 2.48 -6.56
CA ASP A 52 5.11 2.28 -5.12
C ASP A 52 6.56 2.29 -4.57
N LEU A 53 7.51 1.89 -5.43
CA LEU A 53 8.94 1.79 -5.13
C LEU A 53 9.78 2.22 -6.33
N VAL A 54 10.79 3.03 -6.07
CA VAL A 54 11.78 3.47 -7.07
C VAL A 54 13.17 3.07 -6.61
N PHE A 55 13.87 2.28 -7.42
CA PHE A 55 15.31 2.11 -7.33
C PHE A 55 15.97 3.09 -8.28
N MET A 56 16.90 3.88 -7.77
CA MET A 56 17.50 4.98 -8.52
C MET A 56 19.02 4.97 -8.38
N ASP A 57 19.74 4.90 -9.51
CA ASP A 57 21.16 5.18 -9.45
C ASP A 57 21.40 6.67 -9.22
N VAL A 58 22.48 6.96 -8.51
CA VAL A 58 22.94 8.34 -8.25
C VAL A 58 23.74 8.87 -9.47
N GLU A 59 24.59 8.03 -10.05
CA GLU A 59 25.49 8.42 -11.14
C GLU A 59 24.87 8.12 -12.50
N MET A 60 24.09 9.07 -13.02
CA MET A 60 23.50 8.96 -14.35
C MET A 60 23.87 10.19 -15.20
N PRO A 61 24.01 10.03 -16.55
CA PRO A 61 24.27 11.16 -17.44
C PRO A 61 23.07 12.12 -17.49
N PHE A 62 23.34 13.39 -17.80
CA PHE A 62 22.40 14.50 -17.96
C PHE A 62 21.68 14.93 -16.68
N MET A 63 21.02 14.05 -15.97
CA MET A 63 20.37 14.32 -14.68
C MET A 63 20.73 13.23 -13.70
N ASP A 64 21.50 13.58 -12.67
CA ASP A 64 21.87 12.67 -11.61
C ASP A 64 20.66 12.22 -10.77
N GLY A 65 20.80 11.10 -10.07
CA GLY A 65 19.73 10.53 -9.27
C GLY A 65 19.29 11.40 -8.09
N LEU A 66 20.19 12.26 -7.56
CA LEU A 66 19.85 13.14 -6.44
C LEU A 66 18.90 14.26 -6.89
N LYS A 67 19.20 14.89 -8.02
CA LYS A 67 18.32 15.90 -8.64
C LYS A 67 16.98 15.30 -9.09
N THR A 68 17.02 14.05 -9.57
CA THR A 68 15.81 13.32 -9.93
C THR A 68 14.96 13.06 -8.69
N ALA A 69 15.57 12.66 -7.59
CA ALA A 69 14.91 12.42 -6.29
C ALA A 69 14.29 13.72 -5.72
N GLU A 70 15.00 14.85 -5.79
CA GLU A 70 14.49 16.16 -5.40
C GLU A 70 13.19 16.50 -6.15
N LYS A 71 13.23 16.41 -7.49
CA LYS A 71 12.03 16.66 -8.31
C LYS A 71 10.91 15.65 -8.10
N LEU A 72 11.24 14.40 -7.79
CA LEU A 72 10.24 13.41 -7.38
C LEU A 72 9.56 13.87 -6.08
N ARG A 73 10.33 14.30 -5.08
CA ARG A 73 9.80 14.73 -3.79
C ARG A 73 8.94 15.98 -3.84
N GLU A 74 9.18 16.88 -4.79
CA GLU A 74 8.31 18.03 -5.06
C GLU A 74 6.90 17.62 -5.48
N LYS A 75 6.75 16.48 -6.18
CA LYS A 75 5.49 15.99 -6.71
C LYS A 75 4.87 14.86 -5.88
N ASP A 76 5.71 14.01 -5.30
CA ASP A 76 5.32 12.79 -4.59
C ASP A 76 6.25 12.52 -3.41
N SER A 77 5.70 12.70 -2.21
CA SER A 77 6.38 12.41 -0.95
C SER A 77 6.21 10.98 -0.47
N GLN A 78 5.31 10.20 -1.09
CA GLN A 78 4.89 8.88 -0.61
C GLN A 78 5.67 7.73 -1.25
N THR A 79 6.01 7.85 -2.54
CA THR A 79 6.77 6.80 -3.24
C THR A 79 8.04 6.44 -2.49
N VAL A 80 8.20 5.16 -2.18
CA VAL A 80 9.39 4.64 -1.48
C VAL A 80 10.59 4.74 -2.42
N LEU A 81 11.64 5.45 -2.01
CA LEU A 81 12.86 5.66 -2.80
C LEU A 81 14.03 4.89 -2.19
N VAL A 82 14.74 4.16 -3.01
CA VAL A 82 15.97 3.43 -2.66
C VAL A 82 17.05 3.79 -3.65
N PHE A 83 18.18 4.30 -3.18
CA PHE A 83 19.33 4.53 -4.04
C PHE A 83 20.14 3.24 -4.24
N VAL A 84 20.59 3.02 -5.48
CA VAL A 84 21.44 1.88 -5.86
C VAL A 84 22.68 2.44 -6.55
N THR A 85 23.82 2.51 -5.86
CA THR A 85 24.98 3.27 -6.36
C THR A 85 26.31 2.68 -5.91
N LYS A 86 27.38 3.03 -6.62
CA LYS A 86 28.77 2.71 -6.22
C LYS A 86 29.29 3.66 -5.13
N LEU A 87 28.64 4.81 -4.93
CA LEU A 87 29.11 5.90 -4.09
C LEU A 87 28.59 5.79 -2.65
N PHE A 88 29.41 5.19 -1.79
CA PHE A 88 29.09 5.05 -0.35
C PHE A 88 28.87 6.41 0.36
N GLN A 89 29.54 7.47 -0.08
CA GLN A 89 29.47 8.78 0.56
C GLN A 89 28.07 9.39 0.56
N TYR A 90 27.21 9.05 -0.42
CA TYR A 90 25.82 9.54 -0.48
C TYR A 90 24.87 8.79 0.46
N ALA A 91 25.26 7.61 0.97
CA ALA A 91 24.48 6.91 1.97
C ALA A 91 24.35 7.70 3.29
N VAL A 92 25.29 8.60 3.58
CA VAL A 92 25.29 9.44 4.78
C VAL A 92 24.32 10.63 4.65
N ASN A 93 24.09 11.14 3.43
CA ASN A 93 23.23 12.30 3.15
C ASN A 93 21.77 11.92 2.80
N GLY A 94 21.42 10.65 2.93
CA GLY A 94 20.11 10.12 2.52
C GLY A 94 18.90 10.71 3.21
N TYR A 95 19.08 11.35 4.34
CA TYR A 95 18.00 12.03 5.06
C TYR A 95 17.38 13.20 4.27
N GLU A 96 18.14 13.87 3.40
CA GLU A 96 17.68 15.03 2.63
C GLU A 96 16.62 14.65 1.59
N TYR A 97 16.68 13.42 1.04
CA TYR A 97 15.78 12.95 -0.02
C TYR A 97 14.69 12.01 0.50
N ASN A 98 14.58 11.84 1.83
CA ASN A 98 13.67 10.85 2.44
C ASN A 98 13.78 9.45 1.79
N ALA A 99 15.03 9.03 1.52
CA ALA A 99 15.30 7.70 0.99
C ALA A 99 15.05 6.62 2.05
N ALA A 100 14.44 5.53 1.63
CA ALA A 100 14.10 4.41 2.52
C ALA A 100 15.32 3.57 2.87
N ASP A 101 16.23 3.39 1.92
CA ASP A 101 17.48 2.62 2.07
C ASP A 101 18.47 2.97 0.93
N TYR A 102 19.70 2.43 1.07
CA TYR A 102 20.78 2.49 0.09
C TYR A 102 21.31 1.10 -0.19
N ILE A 103 21.47 0.76 -1.46
CA ILE A 103 22.08 -0.48 -1.92
C ILE A 103 23.39 -0.14 -2.62
N ILE A 104 24.50 -0.65 -2.08
CA ILE A 104 25.82 -0.41 -2.67
C ILE A 104 26.11 -1.47 -3.72
N LYS A 105 26.49 -1.02 -4.91
CA LYS A 105 26.96 -1.89 -5.99
C LYS A 105 28.38 -2.43 -5.69
N PRO A 106 28.71 -3.70 -6.02
CA PRO A 106 27.87 -4.65 -6.77
C PRO A 106 26.78 -5.28 -5.88
N ILE A 107 25.59 -5.44 -6.44
CA ILE A 107 24.42 -6.00 -5.75
C ILE A 107 24.67 -7.48 -5.49
N ARG A 108 24.62 -7.87 -4.20
CA ARG A 108 24.67 -9.28 -3.77
C ARG A 108 23.30 -9.71 -3.30
N PHE A 109 22.75 -10.76 -3.88
CA PHE A 109 21.37 -11.19 -3.62
C PHE A 109 21.07 -11.37 -2.12
N ALA A 110 21.97 -11.98 -1.33
CA ALA A 110 21.74 -12.20 0.09
C ALA A 110 21.51 -10.90 0.88
N SER A 111 22.32 -9.86 0.63
CA SER A 111 22.14 -8.55 1.28
C SER A 111 20.95 -7.78 0.70
N PHE A 112 20.70 -7.93 -0.60
CA PHE A 112 19.55 -7.35 -1.27
C PHE A 112 18.23 -7.89 -0.70
N SER A 113 18.10 -9.22 -0.54
CA SER A 113 16.90 -9.87 -0.02
C SER A 113 16.53 -9.37 1.38
N LEU A 114 17.52 -9.24 2.29
CA LEU A 114 17.30 -8.70 3.63
C LEU A 114 16.81 -7.23 3.63
N LYS A 115 17.33 -6.42 2.72
CA LYS A 115 16.89 -5.03 2.55
C LYS A 115 15.51 -4.97 1.92
N MET A 116 15.27 -5.77 0.89
CA MET A 116 13.99 -5.83 0.17
C MET A 116 12.83 -6.22 1.09
N GLU A 117 13.04 -7.12 2.05
CA GLU A 117 12.03 -7.47 3.06
C GLU A 117 11.58 -6.24 3.88
N LYS A 118 12.52 -5.36 4.26
CA LYS A 118 12.21 -4.12 4.99
C LYS A 118 11.55 -3.08 4.10
N ILE A 119 12.03 -2.96 2.86
CA ILE A 119 11.50 -2.03 1.85
C ILE A 119 10.05 -2.41 1.50
N GLU A 120 9.79 -3.68 1.25
CA GLU A 120 8.44 -4.16 0.92
C GLU A 120 7.45 -3.88 2.06
N LYS A 121 7.85 -4.12 3.32
CA LYS A 121 7.06 -3.76 4.50
C LYS A 121 6.82 -2.24 4.60
N LYS A 122 7.77 -1.42 4.16
CA LYS A 122 7.60 0.05 4.14
C LYS A 122 6.61 0.46 3.04
N CYS A 123 6.72 -0.10 1.83
CA CYS A 123 5.74 0.13 0.77
C CYS A 123 4.31 -0.25 1.18
N GLN A 124 4.15 -1.35 1.92
CA GLN A 124 2.85 -1.77 2.45
C GLN A 124 2.31 -0.78 3.50
N ARG A 125 3.17 -0.27 4.39
CA ARG A 125 2.78 0.71 5.42
C ARG A 125 2.40 2.06 4.83
N ASP A 126 3.07 2.52 3.79
CA ASP A 126 2.78 3.81 3.14
C ASP A 126 1.48 3.76 2.31
N THR A 127 1.02 2.56 1.91
CA THR A 127 -0.31 2.33 1.32
C THR A 127 -1.40 2.05 2.37
N GLU A 128 -1.03 1.90 3.64
CA GLU A 128 -1.99 1.61 4.69
C GLU A 128 -2.86 2.84 4.99
N LYS A 129 -4.13 2.74 4.62
CA LYS A 129 -5.12 3.76 4.94
C LYS A 129 -5.54 3.65 6.41
N TYR A 130 -5.76 4.79 7.03
CA TYR A 130 -6.20 4.89 8.43
C TYR A 130 -7.49 5.66 8.55
N ILE A 131 -8.32 5.30 9.51
CA ILE A 131 -9.41 6.15 10.01
C ILE A 131 -9.02 6.75 11.37
N GLN A 132 -9.61 7.90 11.67
CA GLN A 132 -9.47 8.54 12.98
C GLN A 132 -10.76 8.36 13.77
N LEU A 133 -10.67 7.62 14.88
CA LEU A 133 -11.76 7.45 15.84
C LEU A 133 -11.62 8.51 16.93
N LYS A 134 -12.52 9.49 16.94
CA LYS A 134 -12.51 10.59 17.93
C LYS A 134 -13.22 10.19 19.21
N TYR A 135 -12.68 10.60 20.35
CA TYR A 135 -13.31 10.43 21.67
C TYR A 135 -13.04 11.67 22.56
N SER A 136 -13.65 11.75 23.73
CA SER A 136 -13.61 12.93 24.61
C SER A 136 -12.22 13.35 25.15
N GLY A 137 -11.16 12.64 24.80
CA GLY A 137 -9.77 12.95 25.23
C GLY A 137 -8.77 13.02 24.07
N GLY A 138 -9.24 12.91 22.81
CA GLY A 138 -8.34 12.89 21.67
C GLY A 138 -8.85 12.08 20.48
N PHE A 139 -7.92 11.43 19.80
CA PHE A 139 -8.26 10.53 18.70
C PHE A 139 -7.35 9.29 18.70
N ARG A 140 -7.84 8.20 18.12
CA ARG A 140 -7.05 7.00 17.83
C ARG A 140 -7.01 6.79 16.33
N ARG A 141 -5.81 6.52 15.77
CA ARG A 141 -5.66 6.08 14.39
C ARG A 141 -5.84 4.56 14.35
N LEU A 142 -6.72 4.09 13.49
CA LEU A 142 -6.97 2.67 13.26
C LEU A 142 -6.65 2.33 11.80
N PRO A 143 -5.72 1.39 11.53
CA PRO A 143 -5.46 0.91 10.17
C PRO A 143 -6.71 0.25 9.61
N LEU A 144 -7.06 0.55 8.36
CA LEU A 144 -8.21 -0.08 7.71
C LEU A 144 -7.99 -1.58 7.48
N SER A 145 -6.73 -1.97 7.29
CA SER A 145 -6.33 -3.38 7.15
C SER A 145 -6.65 -4.21 8.40
N ALA A 146 -6.57 -3.61 9.60
CA ALA A 146 -6.88 -4.27 10.86
C ALA A 146 -8.38 -4.32 11.18
N LEU A 147 -9.23 -3.55 10.49
CA LEU A 147 -10.65 -3.45 10.76
C LEU A 147 -11.43 -4.45 9.91
N SER A 148 -12.12 -5.40 10.52
CA SER A 148 -12.92 -6.41 9.84
C SER A 148 -14.34 -5.93 9.53
N TYR A 149 -15.03 -5.40 10.53
CA TYR A 149 -16.37 -4.82 10.37
C TYR A 149 -16.69 -3.88 11.53
N VAL A 150 -17.75 -3.08 11.36
CA VAL A 150 -18.28 -2.21 12.41
C VAL A 150 -19.72 -2.62 12.71
N GLU A 151 -20.02 -2.76 13.99
CA GLU A 151 -21.35 -3.09 14.49
C GLU A 151 -22.00 -1.91 15.21
N LEU A 152 -23.28 -1.67 14.94
CA LEU A 152 -24.10 -0.67 15.60
C LEU A 152 -25.04 -1.33 16.59
N GLN A 153 -24.84 -1.09 17.88
CA GLN A 153 -25.68 -1.57 18.99
C GLN A 153 -26.37 -0.38 19.68
N GLY A 154 -27.42 0.16 19.05
CA GLY A 154 -28.06 1.39 19.51
C GLY A 154 -27.13 2.60 19.37
N HIS A 155 -26.70 3.18 20.50
CA HIS A 155 -25.73 4.29 20.53
C HIS A 155 -24.28 3.82 20.67
N ARG A 156 -24.03 2.52 20.78
CA ARG A 156 -22.67 1.96 20.78
C ARG A 156 -22.25 1.60 19.38
N ILE A 157 -21.03 1.97 19.05
CA ILE A 157 -20.33 1.60 17.80
C ILE A 157 -19.19 0.70 18.21
N VAL A 158 -19.19 -0.54 17.74
CA VAL A 158 -18.14 -1.53 18.02
C VAL A 158 -17.34 -1.76 16.74
N TYR A 159 -16.07 -1.40 16.76
CA TYR A 159 -15.10 -1.67 15.69
C TYR A 159 -14.41 -3.00 15.99
N HIS A 160 -14.67 -4.03 15.20
CA HIS A 160 -14.07 -5.35 15.33
C HIS A 160 -12.77 -5.41 14.56
N THR A 161 -11.66 -5.54 15.28
CA THR A 161 -10.30 -5.49 14.73
C THR A 161 -9.52 -6.78 15.00
N ASP A 162 -8.37 -6.96 14.33
CA ASP A 162 -7.48 -8.09 14.58
C ASP A 162 -6.95 -8.14 16.04
N ASP A 163 -6.86 -6.97 16.71
CA ASP A 163 -6.41 -6.84 18.10
C ASP A 163 -7.56 -6.89 19.11
N GLY A 164 -8.81 -7.11 18.67
CA GLY A 164 -10.01 -7.13 19.51
C GLY A 164 -10.98 -5.99 19.21
N GLU A 165 -11.89 -5.73 20.13
CA GLU A 165 -12.99 -4.78 19.96
C GLU A 165 -12.65 -3.39 20.50
N LEU A 166 -13.02 -2.35 19.75
CA LEU A 166 -12.94 -0.96 20.17
C LEU A 166 -14.36 -0.39 20.23
N VAL A 167 -14.79 0.05 21.42
CA VAL A 167 -16.13 0.57 21.65
C VAL A 167 -16.13 2.09 21.72
N TYR A 168 -16.98 2.71 20.90
CA TYR A 168 -17.24 4.15 20.88
C TYR A 168 -18.74 4.42 20.99
N TYR A 169 -19.12 5.66 21.27
CA TYR A 169 -20.51 6.09 21.30
C TYR A 169 -20.80 7.04 20.14
N GLY A 170 -21.90 6.82 19.46
CA GLY A 170 -22.31 7.59 18.29
C GLY A 170 -23.47 6.98 17.54
N ASN A 171 -23.52 7.25 16.24
CA ASN A 171 -24.57 6.75 15.36
C ASN A 171 -24.03 6.30 14.00
N GLY A 172 -24.88 5.63 13.21
CA GLY A 172 -24.49 5.08 11.91
C GLY A 172 -24.05 6.14 10.89
N LYS A 173 -24.57 7.38 10.97
CA LYS A 173 -24.15 8.46 10.09
C LYS A 173 -22.69 8.85 10.31
N GLN A 174 -22.25 8.91 11.56
CA GLN A 174 -20.86 9.18 11.90
C GLN A 174 -19.92 8.06 11.39
N VAL A 175 -20.38 6.81 11.41
CA VAL A 175 -19.63 5.68 10.83
C VAL A 175 -19.53 5.82 9.31
N GLU A 176 -20.62 6.17 8.62
CA GLU A 176 -20.63 6.42 7.16
C GLU A 176 -19.69 7.56 6.75
N GLU A 177 -19.59 8.63 7.58
CA GLU A 177 -18.68 9.76 7.34
C GLU A 177 -17.19 9.41 7.63
N THR A 178 -16.96 8.40 8.46
CA THR A 178 -15.61 7.99 8.88
C THR A 178 -15.02 6.93 7.98
N LEU A 179 -15.84 5.98 7.51
CA LEU A 179 -15.37 4.85 6.69
C LEU A 179 -15.32 5.22 5.21
N PRO A 180 -14.25 4.87 4.48
CA PRO A 180 -14.18 5.08 3.03
C PRO A 180 -15.20 4.21 2.31
N PRO A 181 -16.07 4.80 1.46
CA PRO A 181 -17.17 4.09 0.82
C PRO A 181 -16.72 3.11 -0.27
N ASP A 182 -15.49 3.23 -0.75
CA ASP A 182 -14.84 2.32 -1.70
C ASP A 182 -14.28 1.05 -1.03
N GLU A 183 -14.13 1.05 0.31
CA GLU A 183 -13.59 -0.08 1.07
C GLU A 183 -14.60 -0.71 2.03
N PHE A 184 -15.63 0.01 2.43
CA PHE A 184 -16.65 -0.47 3.36
C PHE A 184 -18.04 -0.40 2.75
N PHE A 185 -18.85 -1.42 3.05
CA PHE A 185 -20.24 -1.46 2.64
C PHE A 185 -21.15 -1.68 3.85
N ARG A 186 -22.20 -0.86 3.98
CA ARG A 186 -23.23 -1.07 4.99
C ARG A 186 -24.19 -2.16 4.53
N CYS A 187 -24.03 -3.39 5.03
CA CYS A 187 -24.79 -4.54 4.58
C CYS A 187 -26.21 -4.62 5.18
N ASN A 188 -26.47 -4.00 6.35
CA ASN A 188 -27.79 -3.84 6.94
C ASN A 188 -27.84 -2.63 7.90
N SER A 189 -28.89 -2.51 8.72
CA SER A 189 -29.00 -1.39 9.68
C SER A 189 -27.91 -1.41 10.75
N GLY A 190 -27.36 -2.59 11.08
CA GLY A 190 -26.43 -2.80 12.20
C GLY A 190 -24.97 -3.01 11.79
N TYR A 191 -24.64 -3.28 10.52
CA TYR A 191 -23.29 -3.69 10.16
C TYR A 191 -22.72 -2.97 8.95
N PHE A 192 -21.43 -2.57 9.07
CA PHE A 192 -20.56 -2.13 7.98
C PHE A 192 -19.41 -3.12 7.81
N VAL A 193 -19.25 -3.66 6.63
CA VAL A 193 -18.30 -4.73 6.31
C VAL A 193 -17.13 -4.18 5.52
N ASN A 194 -15.91 -4.53 5.92
CA ASN A 194 -14.71 -4.28 5.12
C ASN A 194 -14.68 -5.23 3.92
N LEU A 195 -14.75 -4.69 2.71
CA LEU A 195 -14.79 -5.46 1.46
C LEU A 195 -13.51 -6.29 1.27
N GLN A 196 -12.38 -5.81 1.78
CA GLN A 196 -11.10 -6.53 1.74
C GLN A 196 -11.12 -7.83 2.56
N ARG A 197 -11.91 -7.87 3.64
CA ARG A 197 -11.98 -9.00 4.56
C ARG A 197 -13.04 -10.03 4.17
N VAL A 198 -13.82 -9.77 3.12
CA VAL A 198 -14.84 -10.72 2.64
C VAL A 198 -14.17 -11.94 2.04
N THR A 199 -14.44 -13.11 2.62
CA THR A 199 -13.95 -14.41 2.15
C THR A 199 -14.98 -15.16 1.33
N GLY A 200 -16.27 -14.81 1.45
CA GLY A 200 -17.35 -15.46 0.70
C GLY A 200 -18.70 -14.79 0.89
N LEU A 201 -19.65 -15.18 0.05
CA LEU A 201 -21.07 -14.81 0.13
C LEU A 201 -21.92 -16.02 -0.26
N ASP A 202 -22.80 -16.44 0.64
CA ASP A 202 -23.81 -17.46 0.35
C ASP A 202 -25.21 -16.93 0.70
N GLY A 203 -26.10 -16.93 -0.28
CA GLY A 203 -27.42 -16.37 -0.10
C GLY A 203 -27.39 -14.91 0.37
N PHE A 204 -27.74 -14.67 1.62
CA PHE A 204 -27.72 -13.37 2.28
C PHE A 204 -26.62 -13.28 3.36
N THR A 205 -25.82 -14.32 3.51
CA THR A 205 -24.75 -14.38 4.52
C THR A 205 -23.41 -14.01 3.88
N VAL A 206 -22.74 -12.98 4.39
CA VAL A 206 -21.37 -12.62 4.04
C VAL A 206 -20.42 -13.19 5.08
N PHE A 207 -19.34 -13.78 4.63
CA PHE A 207 -18.31 -14.40 5.45
C PHE A 207 -17.07 -13.50 5.54
N LEU A 208 -16.55 -13.33 6.76
CA LEU A 208 -15.32 -12.64 7.09
C LEU A 208 -14.44 -13.60 7.91
N GLY A 209 -13.76 -14.54 7.24
CA GLY A 209 -13.18 -15.70 7.91
C GLY A 209 -14.26 -16.54 8.58
N ASP A 210 -14.17 -16.69 9.91
CA ASP A 210 -15.15 -17.44 10.72
C ASP A 210 -16.38 -16.61 11.15
N THR A 211 -16.42 -15.31 10.83
CA THR A 211 -17.53 -14.43 11.17
C THR A 211 -18.57 -14.40 10.06
N GLU A 212 -19.84 -14.61 10.43
CA GLU A 212 -20.99 -14.57 9.52
C GLU A 212 -21.86 -13.33 9.80
N LEU A 213 -22.14 -12.53 8.80
CA LEU A 213 -23.00 -11.36 8.90
C LEU A 213 -24.10 -11.39 7.84
N LEU A 214 -25.28 -10.85 8.17
CA LEU A 214 -26.40 -10.84 7.24
C LEU A 214 -26.42 -9.57 6.40
N VAL A 215 -26.63 -9.72 5.09
CA VAL A 215 -26.94 -8.64 4.16
C VAL A 215 -28.46 -8.52 4.02
N SER A 216 -29.02 -7.33 4.20
CA SER A 216 -30.47 -7.14 4.05
C SER A 216 -30.91 -7.34 2.59
N HIS A 217 -32.17 -7.78 2.39
CA HIS A 217 -32.75 -8.01 1.07
C HIS A 217 -32.62 -6.80 0.13
N SER A 218 -32.89 -5.60 0.67
CA SER A 218 -32.82 -4.34 -0.10
C SER A 218 -31.40 -3.95 -0.52
N ARG A 219 -30.37 -4.45 0.18
CA ARG A 219 -28.95 -4.09 -0.06
C ARG A 219 -28.16 -5.17 -0.81
N LYS A 220 -28.72 -6.38 -0.94
CA LYS A 220 -28.00 -7.52 -1.54
C LYS A 220 -27.49 -7.23 -2.95
N LYS A 221 -28.32 -6.67 -3.83
CA LYS A 221 -27.93 -6.38 -5.22
C LYS A 221 -26.74 -5.40 -5.25
N ALA A 222 -26.88 -4.28 -4.54
CA ALA A 222 -25.81 -3.28 -4.47
C ALA A 222 -24.52 -3.84 -3.83
N PHE A 223 -24.64 -4.70 -2.81
CA PHE A 223 -23.49 -5.35 -2.17
C PHE A 223 -22.73 -6.24 -3.14
N VAL A 224 -23.40 -7.07 -3.93
CA VAL A 224 -22.76 -7.94 -4.93
C VAL A 224 -22.08 -7.13 -6.02
N GLU A 225 -22.71 -6.07 -6.52
CA GLU A 225 -22.14 -5.17 -7.52
C GLU A 225 -20.88 -4.47 -6.97
N THR A 226 -20.93 -4.00 -5.74
CA THR A 226 -19.79 -3.35 -5.07
C THR A 226 -18.62 -4.33 -4.86
N LEU A 227 -18.89 -5.57 -4.40
CA LEU A 227 -17.87 -6.61 -4.26
C LEU A 227 -17.21 -6.94 -5.60
N HIS A 228 -18.01 -7.09 -6.66
CA HIS A 228 -17.47 -7.37 -7.99
C HIS A 228 -16.54 -6.24 -8.46
N THR A 229 -16.98 -4.99 -8.32
CA THR A 229 -16.18 -3.80 -8.68
C THR A 229 -14.89 -3.74 -7.86
N TYR A 230 -14.98 -3.97 -6.54
CA TYR A 230 -13.84 -3.96 -5.63
C TYR A 230 -12.77 -4.98 -6.02
N PHE A 231 -13.16 -6.23 -6.28
CA PHE A 231 -12.21 -7.28 -6.65
C PHE A 231 -11.68 -7.14 -8.07
N THR A 232 -12.44 -6.53 -8.99
CA THR A 232 -11.97 -6.27 -10.37
C THR A 232 -10.93 -5.14 -10.38
N GLN A 233 -11.14 -4.07 -9.64
CA GLN A 233 -10.19 -2.95 -9.56
C GLN A 233 -8.88 -3.30 -8.86
N LYS A 234 -8.88 -4.24 -7.91
CA LYS A 234 -7.64 -4.72 -7.25
C LYS A 234 -6.86 -5.77 -8.06
N ARG A 235 -7.43 -6.28 -9.15
CA ARG A 235 -6.73 -7.21 -10.08
C ARG A 235 -6.09 -6.50 -11.28
N ALA A 236 -6.43 -5.24 -11.53
CA ALA A 236 -5.85 -4.40 -12.57
C ALA A 236 -4.67 -3.60 -12.01
#